data_6771ed8a04ecceabdabd138a4ee48210
#
_entry.id   6771ed8a04ecceabdabd138a4ee48210
#
_cell.length_a   1.000
_cell.length_b   1.000
_cell.length_c   1.000
_cell.angle_alpha   90.00
_cell.angle_beta   90.00
_cell.angle_gamma   90.00
#
_symmetry.space_group_name_H-M   'P 1'
#
loop_
_entity.id
_entity.type
_entity.pdbx_description
1 polymer ?
#
loop_
_entity_poly.entity_id
_entity_poly.type
_entity_poly.pdbx_seq_one_letter_code
_entity_poly.pdbx_strand_id
1 'polypeptide(L)'
;AVILGPNHHGLGSAAAVASPAHWITPLGMVHIDTDMADFILANSKYAQEDDDAHCKEHSIEVQIPFLQFIGGHKVKIVPISISHLTVDDAISLVNDLGSVIAQGLEGKNAIIIASTDFSHYESQETAHTKDAKALEKIYAMDAEGLIQTVNDESISMCGATGTAIAITACKLLGASNARKLTYYTSGDITGDLRQVVGYAAVSIEKE
;
A
#
# COMPACT_ATOMS: atom_id res chain seq x y z
N ALA A 1 9.19 -3.93 -8.25
CA ALA A 1 8.12 -3.87 -7.26
C ALA A 1 7.36 -2.55 -7.38
N VAL A 2 6.03 -2.58 -7.38
CA VAL A 2 5.19 -1.39 -7.19
C VAL A 2 4.86 -1.28 -5.71
N ILE A 3 5.17 -0.12 -5.09
CA ILE A 3 4.99 0.09 -3.65
C ILE A 3 4.01 1.23 -3.44
N LEU A 4 2.88 0.92 -2.82
CA LEU A 4 1.79 1.85 -2.51
C LEU A 4 1.88 2.20 -1.02
N GLY A 5 2.10 3.45 -0.68
CA GLY A 5 2.16 3.93 0.70
C GLY A 5 1.23 5.12 0.94
N PRO A 6 0.75 5.33 2.18
CA PRO A 6 -0.01 6.52 2.53
C PRO A 6 0.86 7.77 2.49
N ASN A 7 0.24 8.91 2.21
CA ASN A 7 0.83 10.24 2.32
C ASN A 7 0.40 10.87 3.64
N HIS A 8 1.22 10.73 4.67
CA HIS A 8 0.90 11.25 6.01
C HIS A 8 1.00 12.77 6.12
N HIS A 9 1.71 13.42 5.22
CA HIS A 9 1.95 14.86 5.25
C HIS A 9 0.98 15.67 4.39
N GLY A 10 0.20 15.00 3.51
CA GLY A 10 -0.76 15.65 2.63
C GLY A 10 -0.11 16.59 1.61
N LEU A 11 1.17 16.37 1.29
CA LEU A 11 1.89 17.15 0.28
C LEU A 11 1.76 16.49 -1.10
N GLY A 12 1.72 17.32 -2.14
CA GLY A 12 1.70 16.83 -3.52
C GLY A 12 0.34 16.32 -4.00
N SER A 13 0.39 15.48 -5.02
CA SER A 13 -0.79 14.99 -5.76
C SER A 13 -1.50 13.82 -5.06
N ALA A 14 -2.71 13.49 -5.54
CA ALA A 14 -3.53 12.41 -4.98
C ALA A 14 -2.87 11.03 -5.08
N ALA A 15 -2.17 10.77 -6.18
CA ALA A 15 -1.34 9.60 -6.39
C ALA A 15 0.00 10.06 -6.98
N ALA A 16 0.97 10.26 -6.11
CA ALA A 16 2.28 10.79 -6.46
C ALA A 16 3.24 9.64 -6.81
N VAL A 17 3.66 9.57 -8.06
CA VAL A 17 4.70 8.65 -8.53
C VAL A 17 6.05 9.35 -8.38
N ALA A 18 7.01 8.68 -7.75
CA ALA A 18 8.36 9.24 -7.62
C ALA A 18 9.03 9.42 -8.98
N SER A 19 9.76 10.54 -9.14
CA SER A 19 10.51 10.87 -10.36
C SER A 19 11.56 9.79 -10.71
N PRO A 20 12.07 9.76 -11.96
CA PRO A 20 13.01 8.74 -12.44
C PRO A 20 14.43 8.91 -11.87
N ALA A 21 14.53 9.02 -10.55
CA ALA A 21 15.78 9.10 -9.80
C ALA A 21 16.17 7.71 -9.25
N HIS A 22 16.98 7.70 -8.21
CA HIS A 22 17.29 6.53 -7.42
C HIS A 22 17.13 6.84 -5.94
N TRP A 23 16.75 5.85 -5.17
CA TRP A 23 16.68 5.97 -3.73
C TRP A 23 17.93 5.35 -3.09
N ILE A 24 18.39 5.94 -1.99
CA ILE A 24 19.59 5.48 -1.27
C ILE A 24 19.16 4.96 0.09
N THR A 25 19.56 3.73 0.40
CA THR A 25 19.36 3.10 1.71
C THR A 25 20.71 2.71 2.30
N PRO A 26 20.80 2.30 3.57
CA PRO A 26 22.03 1.73 4.13
C PRO A 26 22.55 0.50 3.37
N LEU A 27 21.72 -0.20 2.62
CA LEU A 27 22.11 -1.36 1.79
C LEU A 27 22.54 -0.96 0.38
N GLY A 28 22.53 0.31 0.05
CA GLY A 28 22.95 0.84 -1.24
C GLY A 28 21.81 1.43 -2.06
N MET A 29 22.09 1.67 -3.32
CA MET A 29 21.18 2.31 -4.27
C MET A 29 20.11 1.34 -4.78
N VAL A 30 18.87 1.83 -4.92
CA VAL A 30 17.78 1.16 -5.64
C VAL A 30 17.25 2.08 -6.73
N HIS A 31 17.02 1.52 -7.91
CA HIS A 31 16.60 2.27 -9.09
C HIS A 31 15.07 2.26 -9.23
N ILE A 32 14.54 3.35 -9.74
CA ILE A 32 13.15 3.41 -10.22
C ILE A 32 13.03 2.59 -11.50
N ASP A 33 11.94 1.84 -11.62
CA ASP A 33 11.52 1.22 -12.87
C ASP A 33 10.82 2.27 -13.74
N THR A 34 11.62 3.01 -14.51
CA THR A 34 11.13 4.16 -15.30
C THR A 34 10.09 3.73 -16.34
N ASP A 35 10.27 2.57 -16.97
CA ASP A 35 9.31 2.07 -17.96
C ASP A 35 7.93 1.84 -17.34
N MET A 36 7.89 1.31 -16.11
CA MET A 36 6.63 1.09 -15.40
C MET A 36 6.06 2.39 -14.82
N ALA A 37 6.91 3.29 -14.33
CA ALA A 37 6.48 4.60 -13.84
C ALA A 37 5.86 5.43 -14.97
N ASP A 38 6.54 5.52 -16.13
CA ASP A 38 6.05 6.21 -17.33
C ASP A 38 4.74 5.61 -17.85
N PHE A 39 4.62 4.27 -17.81
CA PHE A 39 3.37 3.61 -18.18
C PHE A 39 2.22 4.02 -17.27
N ILE A 40 2.43 4.04 -15.95
CA ILE A 40 1.40 4.47 -14.99
C ILE A 40 1.03 5.93 -15.23
N LEU A 41 2.00 6.82 -15.36
CA LEU A 41 1.78 8.25 -15.60
C LEU A 41 1.02 8.53 -16.90
N ALA A 42 1.28 7.75 -17.95
CA ALA A 42 0.62 7.93 -19.26
C ALA A 42 -0.81 7.39 -19.29
N ASN A 43 -1.18 6.43 -18.42
CA ASN A 43 -2.46 5.72 -18.54
C ASN A 43 -3.42 5.98 -17.36
N SER A 44 -2.94 6.46 -16.21
CA SER A 44 -3.79 6.83 -15.07
C SER A 44 -4.25 8.28 -15.17
N LYS A 45 -5.50 8.52 -14.78
CA LYS A 45 -6.09 9.88 -14.69
C LYS A 45 -5.66 10.62 -13.44
N TYR A 46 -5.18 9.90 -12.42
CA TYR A 46 -4.89 10.43 -11.09
C TYR A 46 -3.40 10.47 -10.77
N ALA A 47 -2.59 9.62 -11.41
CA ALA A 47 -1.16 9.55 -11.16
C ALA A 47 -0.44 10.76 -11.75
N GLN A 48 0.44 11.36 -10.96
CA GLN A 48 1.30 12.46 -11.38
C GLN A 48 2.72 12.22 -10.86
N GLU A 49 3.73 12.62 -11.62
CA GLU A 49 5.10 12.66 -11.12
C GLU A 49 5.21 13.78 -10.08
N ASP A 50 5.56 13.44 -8.86
CA ASP A 50 5.55 14.40 -7.76
C ASP A 50 6.44 13.93 -6.59
N ASP A 51 7.61 14.54 -6.45
CA ASP A 51 8.55 14.20 -5.38
C ASP A 51 8.22 14.88 -4.04
N ASP A 52 7.41 15.94 -4.02
CA ASP A 52 7.04 16.63 -2.78
C ASP A 52 6.31 15.68 -1.80
N ALA A 53 5.51 14.76 -2.34
CA ALA A 53 4.83 13.74 -1.56
C ALA A 53 5.77 12.72 -0.90
N HIS A 54 6.98 12.58 -1.42
CA HIS A 54 7.98 11.61 -0.93
C HIS A 54 9.02 12.23 0.00
N CYS A 55 9.24 13.56 -0.05
CA CYS A 55 10.36 14.23 0.64
C CYS A 55 10.40 14.03 2.16
N LYS A 56 9.25 13.86 2.81
CA LYS A 56 9.13 13.70 4.27
C LYS A 56 8.40 12.41 4.64
N GLU A 57 7.97 11.65 3.64
CA GLU A 57 7.19 10.43 3.84
C GLU A 57 8.12 9.23 4.13
N HIS A 58 7.67 8.34 5.00
CA HIS A 58 8.43 7.19 5.47
C HIS A 58 7.79 5.83 5.16
N SER A 59 6.51 5.82 4.76
CA SER A 59 5.72 4.59 4.58
C SER A 59 6.29 3.65 3.52
N ILE A 60 6.93 4.20 2.48
CA ILE A 60 7.51 3.41 1.38
C ILE A 60 8.96 3.04 1.66
N GLU A 61 9.76 3.99 2.18
CA GLU A 61 11.20 3.76 2.37
C GLU A 61 11.50 2.59 3.29
N VAL A 62 10.65 2.34 4.30
CA VAL A 62 10.83 1.23 5.25
C VAL A 62 10.71 -0.15 4.61
N GLN A 63 10.09 -0.26 3.43
CA GLN A 63 9.94 -1.52 2.70
C GLN A 63 11.19 -1.85 1.87
N ILE A 64 11.94 -0.84 1.45
CA ILE A 64 13.01 -0.97 0.46
C ILE A 64 14.17 -1.85 0.94
N PRO A 65 14.68 -1.72 2.18
CA PRO A 65 15.77 -2.59 2.66
C PRO A 65 15.42 -4.07 2.64
N PHE A 66 14.16 -4.43 2.92
CA PHE A 66 13.71 -5.83 2.85
C PHE A 66 13.71 -6.34 1.40
N LEU A 67 13.26 -5.52 0.46
CA LEU A 67 13.31 -5.87 -0.96
C LEU A 67 14.74 -6.04 -1.45
N GLN A 68 15.66 -5.15 -1.05
CA GLN A 68 17.07 -5.25 -1.39
C GLN A 68 17.72 -6.50 -0.79
N PHE A 69 17.38 -6.85 0.44
CA PHE A 69 17.91 -8.04 1.12
C PHE A 69 17.48 -9.34 0.43
N ILE A 70 16.21 -9.42 0.00
CA ILE A 70 15.65 -10.62 -0.63
C ILE A 70 15.99 -10.68 -2.11
N GLY A 71 15.81 -9.57 -2.85
CA GLY A 71 15.91 -9.51 -4.30
C GLY A 71 17.27 -9.06 -4.86
N GLY A 72 18.16 -8.59 -3.98
CA GLY A 72 19.47 -8.07 -4.35
C GLY A 72 19.41 -6.78 -5.16
N HIS A 73 20.54 -6.44 -5.81
CA HIS A 73 20.71 -5.17 -6.56
C HIS A 73 19.90 -5.08 -7.87
N LYS A 74 19.19 -6.16 -8.27
CA LYS A 74 18.39 -6.17 -9.49
C LYS A 74 16.97 -5.67 -9.31
N VAL A 75 16.53 -5.49 -8.06
CA VAL A 75 15.19 -4.99 -7.77
C VAL A 75 15.10 -3.53 -8.20
N LYS A 76 14.08 -3.24 -9.01
CA LYS A 76 13.64 -1.89 -9.31
C LYS A 76 12.32 -1.62 -8.61
N ILE A 77 12.04 -0.37 -8.28
CA ILE A 77 10.83 0.03 -7.55
C ILE A 77 10.04 1.08 -8.32
N VAL A 78 8.73 1.11 -8.07
CA VAL A 78 7.85 2.22 -8.45
C VAL A 78 7.14 2.68 -7.19
N PRO A 79 7.67 3.68 -6.48
CA PRO A 79 7.04 4.25 -5.30
C PRO A 79 5.84 5.10 -5.69
N ILE A 80 4.69 4.88 -5.05
CA ILE A 80 3.48 5.68 -5.25
C ILE A 80 2.91 6.05 -3.88
N SER A 81 2.94 7.34 -3.58
CA SER A 81 2.37 7.90 -2.35
C SER A 81 0.92 8.29 -2.59
N ILE A 82 0.00 7.80 -1.75
CA ILE A 82 -1.44 7.99 -1.90
C ILE A 82 -1.97 8.91 -0.82
N SER A 83 -2.54 10.04 -1.23
CA SER A 83 -3.13 11.02 -0.32
C SER A 83 -4.42 10.52 0.31
N HIS A 84 -4.80 11.13 1.44
CA HIS A 84 -6.10 10.91 2.04
C HIS A 84 -7.21 11.52 1.16
N LEU A 85 -8.23 10.73 0.84
CA LEU A 85 -9.31 11.08 -0.09
C LEU A 85 -10.68 10.85 0.55
N THR A 86 -11.72 11.46 -0.03
CA THR A 86 -13.11 11.06 0.25
C THR A 86 -13.35 9.62 -0.21
N VAL A 87 -14.40 8.96 0.29
CA VAL A 87 -14.73 7.58 -0.09
C VAL A 87 -14.91 7.44 -1.60
N ASP A 88 -15.66 8.36 -2.23
CA ASP A 88 -15.95 8.31 -3.66
C ASP A 88 -14.70 8.54 -4.52
N ASP A 89 -13.84 9.49 -4.13
CA ASP A 89 -12.58 9.74 -4.81
C ASP A 89 -11.60 8.57 -4.63
N ALA A 90 -11.55 7.97 -3.44
CA ALA A 90 -10.73 6.79 -3.17
C ALA A 90 -11.17 5.60 -4.03
N ILE A 91 -12.47 5.31 -4.13
CA ILE A 91 -12.99 4.24 -5.00
C ILE A 91 -12.65 4.51 -6.47
N SER A 92 -12.80 5.76 -6.90
CA SER A 92 -12.45 6.16 -8.28
C SER A 92 -10.97 5.95 -8.59
N LEU A 93 -10.09 6.35 -7.65
CA LEU A 93 -8.64 6.12 -7.75
C LEU A 93 -8.29 4.62 -7.72
N VAL A 94 -8.94 3.84 -6.85
CA VAL A 94 -8.73 2.38 -6.73
C VAL A 94 -9.01 1.69 -8.07
N ASN A 95 -10.10 2.03 -8.72
CA ASN A 95 -10.48 1.42 -10.00
C ASN A 95 -9.56 1.85 -11.15
N ASP A 96 -9.17 3.12 -11.20
CA ASP A 96 -8.25 3.64 -12.21
C ASP A 96 -6.84 3.04 -12.04
N LEU A 97 -6.21 3.33 -10.92
CA LEU A 97 -4.80 2.98 -10.70
C LEU A 97 -4.60 1.47 -10.56
N GLY A 98 -5.54 0.75 -9.94
CA GLY A 98 -5.52 -0.71 -9.86
C GLY A 98 -5.53 -1.36 -11.25
N SER A 99 -6.37 -0.85 -12.16
CA SER A 99 -6.44 -1.32 -13.55
C SER A 99 -5.15 -1.02 -14.32
N VAL A 100 -4.61 0.18 -14.18
CA VAL A 100 -3.38 0.59 -14.86
C VAL A 100 -2.17 -0.22 -14.37
N ILE A 101 -2.05 -0.43 -13.06
CA ILE A 101 -0.97 -1.26 -12.49
C ILE A 101 -1.09 -2.70 -13.01
N ALA A 102 -2.28 -3.28 -13.02
CA ALA A 102 -2.49 -4.63 -13.54
C ALA A 102 -2.05 -4.77 -15.01
N GLN A 103 -2.47 -3.83 -15.87
CA GLN A 103 -2.07 -3.82 -17.28
C GLN A 103 -0.55 -3.69 -17.44
N GLY A 104 0.07 -2.78 -16.70
CA GLY A 104 1.52 -2.56 -16.76
C GLY A 104 2.35 -3.74 -16.26
N LEU A 105 1.79 -4.59 -15.37
CA LEU A 105 2.47 -5.75 -14.78
C LEU A 105 2.14 -7.07 -15.49
N GLU A 106 1.23 -7.09 -16.45
CA GLU A 106 0.86 -8.31 -17.17
C GLU A 106 2.09 -9.01 -17.78
N GLY A 107 2.28 -10.28 -17.46
CA GLY A 107 3.42 -11.10 -17.92
C GLY A 107 4.78 -10.73 -17.32
N LYS A 108 4.86 -9.79 -16.39
CA LYS A 108 6.11 -9.41 -15.73
C LYS A 108 6.31 -10.18 -14.42
N ASN A 109 7.58 -10.42 -14.08
CA ASN A 109 7.97 -10.93 -12.76
C ASN A 109 8.04 -9.76 -11.78
N ALA A 110 6.92 -9.46 -11.12
CA ALA A 110 6.77 -8.30 -10.27
C ALA A 110 5.96 -8.62 -9.00
N ILE A 111 6.06 -7.75 -8.00
CA ILE A 111 5.27 -7.77 -6.78
C ILE A 111 4.63 -6.41 -6.56
N ILE A 112 3.43 -6.40 -6.00
CA ILE A 112 2.76 -5.19 -5.50
C ILE A 112 2.82 -5.23 -3.97
N ILE A 113 3.25 -4.14 -3.35
CA ILE A 113 3.32 -3.99 -1.90
C ILE A 113 2.42 -2.83 -1.50
N ALA A 114 1.46 -3.10 -0.63
CA ALA A 114 0.71 -2.07 0.07
C ALA A 114 1.32 -1.91 1.47
N SER A 115 1.96 -0.78 1.70
CA SER A 115 2.53 -0.42 3.01
C SER A 115 1.44 0.26 3.83
N THR A 116 1.11 -0.29 4.99
CA THR A 116 0.05 0.23 5.85
C THR A 116 0.19 -0.28 7.27
N ASP A 117 -0.17 0.58 8.22
CA ASP A 117 -0.53 0.17 9.57
C ASP A 117 -2.06 0.13 9.67
N PHE A 118 -2.57 -0.61 10.68
CA PHE A 118 -4.00 -0.71 10.96
C PHE A 118 -4.44 0.34 11.99
N SER A 119 -5.24 -0.01 13.00
CA SER A 119 -5.72 0.94 14.02
C SER A 119 -4.57 1.58 14.78
N HIS A 120 -4.69 2.89 15.06
CA HIS A 120 -3.72 3.68 15.81
C HIS A 120 -4.35 4.26 17.08
N TYR A 121 -3.57 4.22 18.19
CA TYR A 121 -3.91 4.88 19.46
C TYR A 121 -5.24 4.43 20.07
N GLU A 122 -5.66 3.20 19.78
CA GLU A 122 -6.82 2.54 20.36
C GLU A 122 -6.39 1.58 21.48
N SER A 123 -7.33 1.17 22.37
CA SER A 123 -7.07 0.03 23.22
C SER A 123 -6.86 -1.24 22.39
N GLN A 124 -6.08 -2.21 22.89
CA GLN A 124 -5.83 -3.44 22.15
C GLN A 124 -7.13 -4.18 21.77
N GLU A 125 -8.12 -4.19 22.63
CA GLU A 125 -9.42 -4.82 22.37
C GLU A 125 -10.15 -4.11 21.22
N THR A 126 -10.16 -2.78 21.22
CA THR A 126 -10.76 -1.97 20.16
C THR A 126 -10.00 -2.16 18.85
N ALA A 127 -8.67 -2.12 18.89
CA ALA A 127 -7.83 -2.34 17.71
C ALA A 127 -8.11 -3.71 17.08
N HIS A 128 -8.11 -4.78 17.88
CA HIS A 128 -8.44 -6.14 17.39
C HIS A 128 -9.81 -6.20 16.73
N THR A 129 -10.82 -5.55 17.31
CA THR A 129 -12.20 -5.55 16.78
C THR A 129 -12.29 -4.81 15.45
N LYS A 130 -11.70 -3.62 15.37
CA LYS A 130 -11.69 -2.79 14.16
C LYS A 130 -10.87 -3.44 13.05
N ASP A 131 -9.65 -3.86 13.37
CA ASP A 131 -8.73 -4.45 12.40
C ASP A 131 -9.25 -5.76 11.82
N ALA A 132 -9.97 -6.56 12.62
CA ALA A 132 -10.61 -7.77 12.14
C ALA A 132 -11.63 -7.48 11.02
N LYS A 133 -12.39 -6.37 11.11
CA LYS A 133 -13.35 -5.97 10.07
C LYS A 133 -12.65 -5.57 8.77
N ALA A 134 -11.56 -4.80 8.86
CA ALA A 134 -10.76 -4.43 7.69
C ALA A 134 -10.11 -5.66 7.06
N LEU A 135 -9.53 -6.55 7.87
CA LEU A 135 -8.93 -7.80 7.42
C LEU A 135 -9.93 -8.73 6.74
N GLU A 136 -11.18 -8.79 7.22
CA GLU A 136 -12.24 -9.57 6.56
C GLU A 136 -12.44 -9.12 5.11
N LYS A 137 -12.44 -7.79 4.85
CA LYS A 137 -12.54 -7.24 3.50
C LYS A 137 -11.34 -7.57 2.64
N ILE A 138 -10.13 -7.51 3.23
CA ILE A 138 -8.90 -7.89 2.53
C ILE A 138 -8.94 -9.37 2.16
N TYR A 139 -9.35 -10.27 3.06
CA TYR A 139 -9.45 -11.72 2.77
C TYR A 139 -10.53 -12.03 1.74
N ALA A 140 -11.63 -11.28 1.74
CA ALA A 140 -12.66 -11.37 0.71
C ALA A 140 -12.23 -10.75 -0.63
N MET A 141 -11.04 -10.10 -0.68
CA MET A 141 -10.55 -9.33 -1.82
C MET A 141 -11.59 -8.28 -2.29
N ASP A 142 -12.27 -7.66 -1.32
CA ASP A 142 -13.32 -6.66 -1.51
C ASP A 142 -12.72 -5.25 -1.32
N ALA A 143 -12.17 -4.69 -2.40
CA ALA A 143 -11.46 -3.41 -2.38
C ALA A 143 -12.37 -2.23 -2.00
N GLU A 144 -13.57 -2.15 -2.57
CA GLU A 144 -14.53 -1.09 -2.26
C GLU A 144 -15.09 -1.24 -0.85
N GLY A 145 -15.44 -2.47 -0.46
CA GLY A 145 -15.89 -2.78 0.89
C GLY A 145 -14.83 -2.46 1.95
N LEU A 146 -13.53 -2.58 1.64
CA LEU A 146 -12.46 -2.15 2.54
C LEU A 146 -12.52 -0.64 2.78
N ILE A 147 -12.60 0.17 1.73
CA ILE A 147 -12.69 1.64 1.84
C ILE A 147 -13.92 2.04 2.65
N GLN A 148 -15.10 1.45 2.34
CA GLN A 148 -16.34 1.72 3.06
C GLN A 148 -16.25 1.32 4.52
N THR A 149 -15.74 0.11 4.82
CA THR A 149 -15.61 -0.38 6.20
C THR A 149 -14.66 0.49 7.02
N VAL A 150 -13.52 0.89 6.46
CA VAL A 150 -12.55 1.76 7.14
C VAL A 150 -13.17 3.11 7.48
N ASN A 151 -13.95 3.69 6.56
CA ASN A 151 -14.67 4.94 6.79
C ASN A 151 -15.78 4.79 7.85
N ASP A 152 -16.69 3.85 7.67
CA ASP A 152 -17.90 3.70 8.48
C ASP A 152 -17.59 3.31 9.93
N GLU A 153 -16.58 2.48 10.13
CA GLU A 153 -16.13 2.03 11.44
C GLU A 153 -15.05 2.95 12.04
N SER A 154 -14.69 4.03 11.34
CA SER A 154 -13.63 4.96 11.75
C SER A 154 -12.35 4.22 12.14
N ILE A 155 -11.87 3.33 11.26
CA ILE A 155 -10.62 2.60 11.44
C ILE A 155 -9.48 3.50 10.97
N SER A 156 -8.50 3.73 11.81
CA SER A 156 -7.35 4.58 11.47
C SER A 156 -6.27 3.87 10.65
N MET A 157 -6.68 3.03 9.69
CA MET A 157 -5.81 2.34 8.75
C MET A 157 -5.25 3.32 7.74
N CYS A 158 -3.96 3.67 7.86
CA CYS A 158 -3.36 4.74 7.07
C CYS A 158 -3.26 4.43 5.57
N GLY A 159 -3.00 3.19 5.20
CA GLY A 159 -2.82 2.74 3.80
C GLY A 159 -4.04 2.02 3.20
N ALA A 160 -5.26 2.28 3.67
CA ALA A 160 -6.47 1.60 3.19
C ALA A 160 -6.65 1.71 1.67
N THR A 161 -6.49 2.92 1.10
CA THR A 161 -6.62 3.16 -0.34
C THR A 161 -5.53 2.42 -1.12
N GLY A 162 -4.27 2.47 -0.68
CA GLY A 162 -3.17 1.72 -1.30
C GLY A 162 -3.41 0.20 -1.26
N THR A 163 -3.96 -0.31 -0.15
CA THR A 163 -4.34 -1.72 -0.01
C THR A 163 -5.46 -2.10 -0.99
N ALA A 164 -6.49 -1.26 -1.13
CA ALA A 164 -7.59 -1.49 -2.07
C ALA A 164 -7.12 -1.48 -3.54
N ILE A 165 -6.18 -0.57 -3.90
CA ILE A 165 -5.53 -0.56 -5.21
C ILE A 165 -4.79 -1.87 -5.46
N ALA A 166 -4.01 -2.35 -4.49
CA ALA A 166 -3.29 -3.61 -4.58
C ALA A 166 -4.23 -4.81 -4.77
N ILE A 167 -5.33 -4.86 -4.00
CA ILE A 167 -6.37 -5.90 -4.16
C ILE A 167 -6.94 -5.87 -5.58
N THR A 168 -7.33 -4.70 -6.08
CA THR A 168 -7.91 -4.54 -7.43
C THR A 168 -6.92 -5.00 -8.49
N ALA A 169 -5.67 -4.55 -8.42
CA ALA A 169 -4.63 -4.96 -9.38
C ALA A 169 -4.37 -6.47 -9.33
N CYS A 170 -4.25 -7.05 -8.15
CA CYS A 170 -4.02 -8.48 -7.98
C CYS A 170 -5.18 -9.33 -8.53
N LYS A 171 -6.43 -8.92 -8.30
CA LYS A 171 -7.62 -9.59 -8.89
C LYS A 171 -7.57 -9.58 -10.41
N LEU A 172 -7.29 -8.43 -11.00
CA LEU A 172 -7.19 -8.30 -12.47
C LEU A 172 -6.03 -9.12 -13.04
N LEU A 173 -4.96 -9.28 -12.29
CA LEU A 173 -3.84 -10.18 -12.63
C LEU A 173 -4.18 -11.67 -12.41
N GLY A 174 -5.36 -11.99 -11.88
CA GLY A 174 -5.84 -13.36 -11.69
C GLY A 174 -5.54 -13.96 -10.32
N ALA A 175 -5.25 -13.14 -9.32
CA ALA A 175 -5.18 -13.61 -7.94
C ALA A 175 -6.60 -13.92 -7.41
N SER A 176 -6.74 -15.02 -6.68
CA SER A 176 -8.01 -15.54 -6.18
C SER A 176 -8.02 -15.80 -4.68
N ASN A 177 -6.86 -15.69 -4.02
CA ASN A 177 -6.71 -16.02 -2.61
C ASN A 177 -5.94 -14.94 -1.84
N ALA A 178 -6.47 -14.53 -0.69
CA ALA A 178 -5.79 -13.67 0.26
C ALA A 178 -5.63 -14.41 1.59
N ARG A 179 -4.38 -14.56 2.05
CA ARG A 179 -4.03 -15.36 3.21
C ARG A 179 -3.34 -14.53 4.27
N LYS A 180 -3.84 -14.62 5.51
CA LYS A 180 -3.18 -14.06 6.68
C LYS A 180 -1.84 -14.77 6.92
N LEU A 181 -0.77 -14.01 7.03
CA LEU A 181 0.54 -14.51 7.48
C LEU A 181 0.72 -14.25 8.97
N THR A 182 0.44 -13.04 9.44
CA THR A 182 0.47 -12.68 10.86
C THR A 182 -0.42 -11.48 11.15
N TYR A 183 -0.77 -11.31 12.41
CA TYR A 183 -1.36 -10.09 12.97
C TYR A 183 -0.95 -9.98 14.44
N TYR A 184 -0.53 -8.81 14.86
CA TYR A 184 -0.24 -8.45 16.25
C TYR A 184 -0.33 -6.93 16.43
N THR A 185 -0.25 -6.46 17.66
CA THR A 185 -0.23 -5.05 18.00
C THR A 185 1.10 -4.66 18.65
N SER A 186 1.38 -3.36 18.72
CA SER A 186 2.51 -2.85 19.49
C SER A 186 2.42 -3.28 20.98
N GLY A 187 1.20 -3.45 21.49
CA GLY A 187 0.93 -3.90 22.86
C GLY A 187 1.43 -5.32 23.14
N ASP A 188 1.39 -6.21 22.15
CA ASP A 188 1.91 -7.58 22.28
C ASP A 188 3.43 -7.61 22.53
N ILE A 189 4.13 -6.56 22.11
CA ILE A 189 5.59 -6.42 22.29
C ILE A 189 5.93 -5.60 23.53
N THR A 190 5.23 -4.46 23.73
CA THR A 190 5.55 -3.51 24.80
C THR A 190 4.90 -3.83 26.15
N GLY A 191 3.79 -4.59 26.14
CA GLY A 191 2.94 -4.84 27.30
C GLY A 191 2.00 -3.68 27.66
N ASP A 192 2.06 -2.53 26.94
CA ASP A 192 1.11 -1.44 27.14
C ASP A 192 -0.08 -1.61 26.16
N LEU A 193 -1.23 -1.99 26.71
CA LEU A 193 -2.45 -2.32 25.96
C LEU A 193 -3.43 -1.14 25.85
N ARG A 194 -3.07 0.03 26.38
CA ARG A 194 -3.98 1.19 26.45
C ARG A 194 -4.08 1.95 25.13
N GLN A 195 -2.95 2.06 24.43
CA GLN A 195 -2.86 2.72 23.13
C GLN A 195 -1.90 1.92 22.25
N VAL A 196 -2.43 1.20 21.29
CA VAL A 196 -1.64 0.33 20.42
C VAL A 196 -1.74 0.75 18.96
N VAL A 197 -0.84 0.22 18.15
CA VAL A 197 -0.93 0.21 16.69
C VAL A 197 -1.06 -1.24 16.24
N GLY A 198 -2.00 -1.52 15.35
CA GLY A 198 -2.20 -2.83 14.76
C GLY A 198 -1.33 -3.05 13.53
N TYR A 199 -0.78 -4.25 13.39
CA TYR A 199 0.07 -4.67 12.26
C TYR A 199 -0.40 -6.00 11.71
N ALA A 200 -0.46 -6.10 10.38
CA ALA A 200 -0.75 -7.37 9.71
C ALA A 200 0.18 -7.60 8.53
N ALA A 201 0.44 -8.86 8.23
CA ALA A 201 0.99 -9.27 6.96
C ALA A 201 0.00 -10.23 6.29
N VAL A 202 -0.34 -9.91 5.03
CA VAL A 202 -1.27 -10.68 4.19
C VAL A 202 -0.61 -10.92 2.85
N SER A 203 -0.68 -12.15 2.33
CA SER A 203 -0.32 -12.47 0.94
C SER A 203 -1.57 -12.58 0.09
N ILE A 204 -1.50 -12.02 -1.13
CA ILE A 204 -2.53 -12.16 -2.17
C ILE A 204 -1.89 -12.91 -3.33
N GLU A 205 -2.43 -14.07 -3.68
CA GLU A 205 -1.77 -15.05 -4.54
C GLU A 205 -2.73 -15.59 -5.62
N LYS A 206 -2.14 -16.07 -6.72
CA LYS A 206 -2.82 -16.97 -7.66
C LYS A 206 -2.81 -18.37 -7.08
N GLU A 207 -3.89 -19.12 -7.26
CA GLU A 207 -3.92 -20.56 -7.01
C GLU A 207 -3.11 -21.33 -8.06
#